data_3dd397a11fdb54c7a99b03cf62206d89
#
_entry.id   3dd397a11fdb54c7a99b03cf62206d89
#
_cell.length_a   1.000
_cell.length_b   1.000
_cell.length_c   1.000
_cell.angle_alpha   90.00
_cell.angle_beta   90.00
_cell.angle_gamma   90.00
#
_symmetry.space_group_name_H-M   'P 1'
#
loop_
_entity.id
_entity.type
_entity.pdbx_description
1 polymer ?
#
loop_
_entity_poly.entity_id
_entity_poly.type
_entity_poly.pdbx_seq_one_letter_code
_entity_poly.pdbx_strand_id
1 'polypeptide(L)'
;MAEELRIDERLSLPLAEIELRTSRSSGPGGQHANVTASRVEAVFDVEASQALDEAQRARLRERLGPVVTAVAQDARGQSRNRELALQRLAQKLAAGLRVQRKRRP
;
A
#
# COMPACT_ATOMS: atom_id res chain seq x y z
N MET A 1 -7.41 14.67 14.03
CA MET A 1 -7.93 13.37 13.81
C MET A 1 -7.02 12.55 12.98
N ALA A 2 -6.80 11.36 13.39
CA ALA A 2 -5.88 10.53 12.65
C ALA A 2 -6.60 9.96 11.46
N GLU A 3 -5.97 10.00 10.35
CA GLU A 3 -6.49 9.37 9.17
C GLU A 3 -6.11 7.92 9.14
N GLU A 4 -6.99 7.13 8.62
CA GLU A 4 -6.78 5.69 8.57
C GLU A 4 -7.08 5.17 7.20
N LEU A 5 -6.38 4.11 6.84
CA LEU A 5 -6.65 3.39 5.62
C LEU A 5 -7.44 2.15 5.95
N ARG A 6 -8.64 2.07 5.44
CA ARG A 6 -9.48 0.94 5.72
C ARG A 6 -9.05 -0.24 4.89
N ILE A 7 -8.75 -1.34 5.54
CA ILE A 7 -8.32 -2.54 4.86
C ILE A 7 -9.50 -3.46 4.64
N ASP A 8 -10.22 -3.78 5.70
CA ASP A 8 -11.43 -4.56 5.57
C ASP A 8 -12.37 -4.16 6.69
N GLU A 9 -13.40 -4.93 6.92
CA GLU A 9 -14.41 -4.56 7.89
C GLU A 9 -13.87 -4.52 9.30
N ARG A 10 -12.79 -5.19 9.56
CA ARG A 10 -12.26 -5.30 10.90
C ARG A 10 -10.95 -4.57 11.10
N LEU A 11 -10.31 -4.15 10.04
CA LEU A 11 -8.97 -3.61 10.16
C LEU A 11 -8.86 -2.30 9.43
N SER A 12 -8.40 -1.29 10.16
CA SER A 12 -7.97 -0.03 9.57
C SER A 12 -6.58 0.26 10.06
N LEU A 13 -5.75 0.80 9.21
CA LEU A 13 -4.39 1.11 9.57
C LEU A 13 -4.21 2.61 9.69
N PRO A 14 -3.56 3.10 10.74
CA PRO A 14 -3.25 4.51 10.79
C PRO A 14 -2.33 4.87 9.62
N LEU A 15 -2.60 5.97 8.98
CA LEU A 15 -1.74 6.37 7.89
C LEU A 15 -0.32 6.63 8.35
N ALA A 16 -0.15 6.92 9.63
CA ALA A 16 1.19 7.10 10.17
C ALA A 16 2.05 5.84 10.07
N GLU A 17 1.43 4.68 9.94
CA GLU A 17 2.19 3.44 9.77
C GLU A 17 2.55 3.17 8.33
N ILE A 18 2.08 3.99 7.41
CA ILE A 18 2.35 3.79 6.00
C ILE A 18 3.29 4.89 5.54
N GLU A 19 4.38 4.49 4.96
CA GLU A 19 5.34 5.46 4.42
C GLU A 19 4.97 5.73 2.98
N LEU A 20 4.84 7.00 2.64
CA LEU A 20 4.55 7.37 1.26
C LEU A 20 5.79 8.00 0.67
N ARG A 21 6.29 7.42 -0.38
CA ARG A 21 7.46 7.91 -1.08
C ARG A 21 7.05 8.41 -2.44
N THR A 22 7.54 9.55 -2.80
CA THR A 22 7.25 10.11 -4.11
C THR A 22 8.54 10.16 -4.90
N SER A 23 8.44 9.93 -6.17
CA SER A 23 9.61 10.02 -7.01
C SER A 23 9.18 10.45 -8.39
N ARG A 24 10.14 10.87 -9.15
CA ARG A 24 9.89 11.24 -10.51
C ARG A 24 10.07 10.05 -11.37
N SER A 25 9.12 9.81 -12.20
CA SER A 25 9.33 8.82 -13.20
C SER A 25 10.11 9.49 -14.28
N SER A 26 11.35 9.54 -14.16
CA SER A 26 12.10 10.27 -15.10
C SER A 26 12.49 9.43 -16.22
N GLY A 27 12.01 9.70 -17.28
CA GLY A 27 12.57 9.18 -18.43
C GLY A 27 13.86 9.86 -18.72
N PRO A 28 14.70 9.24 -19.39
CA PRO A 28 15.97 9.83 -19.66
C PRO A 28 15.82 11.03 -20.48
N GLY A 29 15.20 11.32 -21.25
CA GLY A 29 15.21 12.48 -21.98
C GLY A 29 14.36 13.55 -21.47
N GLY A 30 14.08 13.51 -20.28
CA GLY A 30 13.06 14.33 -19.78
C GLY A 30 13.27 15.77 -19.84
N GLN A 31 13.42 16.29 -20.92
CA GLN A 31 13.44 17.68 -20.97
C GLN A 31 12.10 18.27 -21.00
N HIS A 32 11.10 17.51 -20.88
CA HIS A 32 9.80 18.09 -20.87
C HIS A 32 9.47 18.59 -19.51
N ALA A 33 9.22 19.83 -19.49
CA ALA A 33 9.02 20.48 -18.26
C ALA A 33 7.85 19.94 -17.51
N ASN A 34 6.88 19.47 -18.18
CA ASN A 34 5.73 19.03 -17.44
C ASN A 34 5.73 17.59 -17.17
N VAL A 35 6.82 17.03 -17.18
CA VAL A 35 6.87 15.71 -16.70
C VAL A 35 6.75 15.78 -15.24
N THR A 36 5.64 15.83 -14.76
CA THR A 36 5.44 15.74 -13.39
C THR A 36 5.50 14.32 -13.06
N ALA A 37 6.50 14.00 -12.49
CA ALA A 37 6.58 12.71 -12.03
C ALA A 37 5.79 12.57 -10.81
N SER A 38 4.88 11.80 -10.88
CA SER A 38 4.01 11.69 -9.77
C SER A 38 3.91 10.26 -9.32
N ARG A 39 5.00 9.56 -9.39
CA ARG A 39 5.00 8.19 -8.92
C ARG A 39 4.95 8.20 -7.41
N VAL A 40 4.00 7.49 -6.84
CA VAL A 40 3.86 7.40 -5.40
C VAL A 40 3.95 5.94 -5.01
N GLU A 41 4.75 5.67 -4.01
CA GLU A 41 4.90 4.32 -3.49
C GLU A 41 4.44 4.31 -2.05
N ALA A 42 3.54 3.41 -1.71
CA ALA A 42 3.11 3.22 -0.34
C ALA A 42 3.81 2.00 0.22
N VAL A 43 4.43 2.16 1.38
CA VAL A 43 5.22 1.11 1.99
C VAL A 43 4.68 0.85 3.39
N PHE A 44 4.42 -0.39 3.68
CA PHE A 44 3.88 -0.78 4.98
C PHE A 44 4.76 -1.86 5.57
N ASP A 45 5.26 -1.62 6.79
CA ASP A 45 6.12 -2.56 7.49
C ASP A 45 5.24 -3.42 8.37
N VAL A 46 5.05 -4.67 7.98
CA VAL A 46 4.18 -5.59 8.69
C VAL A 46 4.72 -5.85 10.09
N GLU A 47 6.03 -5.96 10.22
CA GLU A 47 6.61 -6.31 11.50
C GLU A 47 6.50 -5.18 12.51
N ALA A 48 6.52 -3.97 12.05
CA ALA A 48 6.51 -2.82 12.95
C ALA A 48 5.11 -2.34 13.30
N SER A 49 4.09 -2.86 12.62
CA SER A 49 2.75 -2.33 12.82
C SER A 49 2.21 -2.70 14.17
N GLN A 50 1.61 -1.74 14.83
CA GLN A 50 0.91 -1.99 16.08
C GLN A 50 -0.58 -2.19 15.89
N ALA A 51 -1.05 -2.01 14.67
CA ALA A 51 -2.46 -2.22 14.37
C ALA A 51 -2.80 -3.67 14.11
N LEU A 52 -1.81 -4.48 13.79
CA LEU A 52 -2.03 -5.88 13.48
C LEU A 52 -1.88 -6.73 14.73
N ASP A 53 -2.74 -7.71 14.87
CA ASP A 53 -2.51 -8.70 15.92
C ASP A 53 -1.50 -9.73 15.41
N GLU A 54 -1.17 -10.66 16.26
CA GLU A 54 -0.14 -11.62 15.91
C GLU A 54 -0.53 -12.50 14.76
N ALA A 55 -1.78 -12.91 14.71
CA ALA A 55 -2.24 -13.77 13.64
C ALA A 55 -2.23 -13.03 12.30
N GLN A 56 -2.64 -11.77 12.31
CA GLN A 56 -2.63 -10.99 11.10
C GLN A 56 -1.20 -10.76 10.62
N ARG A 57 -0.32 -10.44 11.55
CA ARG A 57 1.07 -10.18 11.19
C ARG A 57 1.72 -11.43 10.60
N ALA A 58 1.48 -12.58 11.20
CA ALA A 58 2.06 -13.80 10.71
C ALA A 58 1.52 -14.15 9.33
N ARG A 59 0.22 -13.94 9.14
CA ARG A 59 -0.38 -14.26 7.86
C ARG A 59 0.15 -13.36 6.75
N LEU A 60 0.26 -12.07 7.02
CA LEU A 60 0.78 -11.16 6.02
C LEU A 60 2.25 -11.43 5.73
N ARG A 61 3.03 -11.71 6.77
CA ARG A 61 4.43 -12.00 6.56
C ARG A 61 4.61 -13.24 5.70
N GLU A 62 3.78 -14.23 5.93
CA GLU A 62 3.89 -15.47 5.18
C GLU A 62 3.47 -15.30 3.74
N ARG A 63 2.45 -14.53 3.48
CA ARG A 63 1.89 -14.41 2.15
C ARG A 63 2.49 -13.28 1.34
N LEU A 64 2.82 -12.17 1.98
CA LEU A 64 3.29 -10.98 1.29
C LEU A 64 4.70 -10.58 1.67
N GLY A 65 5.20 -11.12 2.77
CA GLY A 65 6.53 -10.75 3.24
C GLY A 65 6.46 -9.71 4.34
N PRO A 66 7.60 -9.37 4.90
CA PRO A 66 7.64 -8.44 6.04
C PRO A 66 7.36 -6.98 5.65
N VAL A 67 7.48 -6.66 4.39
CA VAL A 67 7.21 -5.30 3.91
C VAL A 67 6.36 -5.41 2.68
N VAL A 68 5.28 -4.66 2.65
CA VAL A 68 4.34 -4.69 1.54
C VAL A 68 4.35 -3.32 0.89
N THR A 69 4.47 -3.28 -0.42
CA THR A 69 4.51 -2.02 -1.14
C THR A 69 3.47 -2.01 -2.24
N ALA A 70 3.05 -0.82 -2.60
CA ALA A 70 2.15 -0.61 -3.71
C ALA A 70 2.52 0.70 -4.40
N VAL A 71 2.50 0.70 -5.71
CA VAL A 71 2.95 1.84 -6.47
C VAL A 71 1.83 2.31 -7.38
N ALA A 72 1.72 3.60 -7.55
CA ALA A 72 0.79 4.18 -8.50
C ALA A 72 1.48 5.30 -9.25
N GLN A 73 1.38 5.26 -10.55
CA GLN A 73 1.89 6.34 -11.38
C GLN A 73 0.98 6.53 -12.60
N ASP A 74 -0.24 6.09 -12.47
CA ASP A 74 -1.18 6.10 -13.58
C ASP A 74 -1.75 7.47 -13.85
N ALA A 75 -1.93 8.24 -12.79
CA ALA A 75 -2.56 9.53 -12.92
C ALA A 75 -1.52 10.61 -13.08
N ARG A 76 -1.95 11.76 -13.50
CA ARG A 76 -1.04 12.86 -13.66
C ARG A 76 -0.73 13.56 -12.37
N GLY A 77 -1.67 13.60 -11.47
CA GLY A 77 -1.48 14.34 -10.23
C GLY A 77 -0.93 13.48 -9.15
N GLN A 78 -0.08 14.06 -8.34
CA GLN A 78 0.52 13.34 -7.24
C GLN A 78 -0.52 12.92 -6.21
N SER A 79 -1.48 13.77 -5.92
CA SER A 79 -2.48 13.41 -4.92
C SER A 79 -3.34 12.27 -5.41
N ARG A 80 -3.62 12.22 -6.69
CA ARG A 80 -4.38 11.10 -7.21
C ARG A 80 -3.60 9.80 -7.13
N ASN A 81 -2.32 9.86 -7.43
CA ASN A 81 -1.49 8.67 -7.34
C ASN A 81 -1.31 8.24 -5.89
N ARG A 82 -1.29 9.19 -4.97
CA ARG A 82 -1.24 8.85 -3.57
C ARG A 82 -2.47 8.04 -3.18
N GLU A 83 -3.63 8.48 -3.59
CA GLU A 83 -4.85 7.73 -3.31
C GLU A 83 -4.83 6.35 -3.93
N LEU A 84 -4.37 6.27 -5.17
CA LEU A 84 -4.30 4.98 -5.84
C LEU A 84 -3.31 4.04 -5.17
N ALA A 85 -2.17 4.56 -4.75
CA ALA A 85 -1.19 3.72 -4.07
C ALA A 85 -1.77 3.19 -2.76
N LEU A 86 -2.47 4.03 -2.02
CA LEU A 86 -3.08 3.59 -0.79
C LEU A 86 -4.17 2.56 -1.04
N GLN A 87 -4.97 2.76 -2.06
CA GLN A 87 -5.99 1.78 -2.40
C GLN A 87 -5.38 0.45 -2.78
N ARG A 88 -4.31 0.48 -3.56
CA ARG A 88 -3.66 -0.74 -3.98
C ARG A 88 -3.02 -1.46 -2.82
N LEU A 89 -2.45 -0.69 -1.90
CA LEU A 89 -1.89 -1.29 -0.69
C LEU A 89 -2.99 -1.95 0.12
N ALA A 90 -4.12 -1.26 0.28
CA ALA A 90 -5.23 -1.83 1.04
C ALA A 90 -5.72 -3.13 0.40
N GLN A 91 -5.79 -3.15 -0.92
CA GLN A 91 -6.23 -4.35 -1.60
C GLN A 91 -5.27 -5.52 -1.41
N LYS A 92 -3.99 -5.23 -1.46
CA LYS A 92 -3.00 -6.27 -1.22
C LYS A 92 -3.09 -6.82 0.18
N LEU A 93 -3.24 -5.93 1.15
CA LEU A 93 -3.32 -6.36 2.53
C LEU A 93 -4.60 -7.15 2.79
N ALA A 94 -5.70 -6.69 2.22
CA ALA A 94 -6.95 -7.40 2.40
C ALA A 94 -6.87 -8.79 1.80
N ALA A 95 -6.26 -8.90 0.63
CA ALA A 95 -6.12 -10.21 0.01
C ALA A 95 -5.22 -11.12 0.83
N GLY A 96 -4.16 -10.55 1.39
CA GLY A 96 -3.26 -11.34 2.22
C GLY A 96 -3.88 -11.80 3.52
N LEU A 97 -4.84 -11.04 4.01
CA LEU A 97 -5.50 -11.41 5.25
C LEU A 97 -6.69 -12.33 5.04
N ARG A 98 -7.14 -12.46 3.81
CA ARG A 98 -8.33 -13.24 3.55
C ARG A 98 -8.09 -14.70 3.88
N VAL A 99 -9.02 -15.26 4.61
CA VAL A 99 -8.95 -16.65 4.95
C VAL A 99 -9.60 -17.42 3.83
N GLN A 100 -8.82 -18.20 3.12
CA GLN A 100 -9.38 -18.98 2.05
C GLN A 100 -9.97 -20.22 2.63
N ARG A 101 -11.23 -20.41 2.39
CA ARG A 101 -11.84 -21.66 2.78
C ARG A 101 -11.38 -22.71 1.85
N LYS A 102 -10.92 -23.79 2.44
CA LYS A 102 -10.57 -24.89 1.63
C LYS A 102 -11.76 -25.44 0.97
N ARG A 103 -11.71 -25.54 -0.33
CA ARG A 103 -12.78 -26.15 -1.01
C ARG A 103 -12.68 -27.61 -0.88
N ARG A 104 -13.79 -28.21 -0.58
CA ARG A 104 -13.79 -29.64 -0.53
C ARG A 104 -14.04 -30.16 -1.88
N PRO A 105 -13.36 -31.18 -2.30
CA PRO A 105 -13.58 -31.76 -3.61
C PRO A 105 -14.93 -32.41 -3.73
#